data_30b4deddd140267a48c7d6c0c977292b
#
_entry.id   30b4deddd140267a48c7d6c0c977292b
#
_cell.length_a   1.000
_cell.length_b   1.000
_cell.length_c   1.000
_cell.angle_alpha   90.00
_cell.angle_beta   90.00
_cell.angle_gamma   90.00
#
_symmetry.space_group_name_H-M   'P 1'
#
loop_
_entity.id
_entity.type
_entity.pdbx_description
1 polymer ?
#
loop_
_entity_poly.entity_id
_entity_poly.type
_entity_poly.pdbx_seq_one_letter_code
_entity_poly.pdbx_strand_id
1 'polypeptide(L)'
;MKSTLFGFFLIFCLFNSSYNFVYSQGGLEGIILEKFYISTKEDNSKPELSGHLAPGSITYRIYVDLKPGYTFQAAYGAPNHELYIKSTNLFYNHVEYGAEYPNRIPLRTYSRNSSRLDSWLSAGGAGENQIGVLKSEDDTLNVFKTTGTYLTNHSKKMGISLEVVDGMKEKYNLTFPTFYQMDSTIKGLGTITNTNTISINNGAWASMGKGSQGADSLSNKILIAQLTTDGKLSYQLNLLIGTPDGKSEKYVANNPIEGEFTHPDLYSITKK
;
A
#
# COMPACT_ATOMS: atom_id res chain seq x y z
N MET A 1 32.48 -61.18 46.78
CA MET A 1 31.16 -60.66 46.40
C MET A 1 31.39 -59.20 45.89
N LYS A 2 31.43 -58.98 44.61
CA LYS A 2 31.55 -57.63 44.01
C LYS A 2 30.20 -57.25 43.36
N SER A 3 29.57 -56.23 43.93
CA SER A 3 28.31 -55.66 43.45
C SER A 3 28.63 -54.63 42.34
N THR A 4 28.20 -54.92 41.15
CA THR A 4 28.27 -53.99 39.99
C THR A 4 26.99 -53.15 39.93
N LEU A 5 27.12 -51.85 40.15
CA LEU A 5 26.05 -50.84 40.03
C LEU A 5 25.92 -50.48 38.55
N PHE A 6 24.77 -50.77 37.95
CA PHE A 6 24.43 -50.40 36.57
C PHE A 6 23.75 -49.01 36.59
N GLY A 7 24.48 -47.99 36.18
CA GLY A 7 23.94 -46.61 36.03
C GLY A 7 23.17 -46.49 34.74
N PHE A 8 21.88 -46.20 34.84
CA PHE A 8 20.99 -45.88 33.69
C PHE A 8 21.18 -44.40 33.34
N PHE A 9 21.83 -44.14 32.22
CA PHE A 9 21.97 -42.78 31.70
C PHE A 9 20.76 -42.46 30.79
N LEU A 10 19.81 -41.66 31.33
CA LEU A 10 18.65 -41.21 30.62
C LEU A 10 19.04 -40.02 29.72
N ILE A 11 19.23 -40.25 28.42
CA ILE A 11 19.49 -39.17 27.44
C ILE A 11 18.18 -38.48 27.15
N PHE A 12 18.01 -37.28 27.69
CA PHE A 12 16.89 -36.38 27.39
C PHE A 12 17.21 -35.67 26.09
N CYS A 13 16.74 -36.19 24.94
CA CYS A 13 16.78 -35.51 23.68
C CYS A 13 15.75 -34.35 23.68
N LEU A 14 16.22 -33.15 24.01
CA LEU A 14 15.47 -31.91 23.76
C LEU A 14 15.35 -31.71 22.24
N PHE A 15 14.23 -32.07 21.69
CA PHE A 15 13.83 -31.62 20.36
C PHE A 15 13.60 -30.10 20.41
N ASN A 16 14.65 -29.33 20.14
CA ASN A 16 14.50 -27.93 19.77
C ASN A 16 13.84 -27.89 18.37
N SER A 17 12.51 -27.80 18.34
CA SER A 17 11.79 -27.44 17.14
C SER A 17 12.11 -25.99 16.79
N SER A 18 13.22 -25.77 16.09
CA SER A 18 13.49 -24.51 15.43
C SER A 18 12.44 -24.34 14.34
N TYR A 19 11.43 -23.54 14.59
CA TYR A 19 10.57 -23.06 13.54
C TYR A 19 11.43 -22.18 12.61
N ASN A 20 11.99 -22.79 11.58
CA ASN A 20 12.57 -22.05 10.47
C ASN A 20 11.40 -21.39 9.76
N PHE A 21 11.16 -20.09 10.03
CA PHE A 21 10.38 -19.28 9.13
C PHE A 21 11.10 -19.24 7.79
N VAL A 22 10.60 -20.02 6.85
CA VAL A 22 11.06 -19.97 5.46
C VAL A 22 10.60 -18.63 4.94
N TYR A 23 11.49 -17.64 4.91
CA TYR A 23 11.28 -16.44 4.12
C TYR A 23 11.06 -16.88 2.68
N SER A 24 9.87 -16.61 2.19
CA SER A 24 9.38 -17.11 0.93
C SER A 24 10.30 -16.68 -0.23
N GLN A 25 10.68 -17.65 -1.07
CA GLN A 25 11.17 -17.38 -2.42
C GLN A 25 10.02 -17.02 -3.38
N GLY A 26 8.86 -16.58 -2.88
CA GLY A 26 7.69 -16.22 -3.65
C GLY A 26 7.85 -14.91 -4.45
N GLY A 27 6.74 -14.45 -5.02
CA GLY A 27 6.70 -13.29 -5.91
C GLY A 27 6.74 -11.92 -5.24
N LEU A 28 6.44 -11.83 -3.93
CA LEU A 28 6.48 -10.57 -3.18
C LEU A 28 7.92 -10.22 -2.81
N GLU A 29 8.41 -9.07 -3.25
CA GLU A 29 9.71 -8.52 -2.89
C GLU A 29 9.63 -7.55 -1.71
N GLY A 30 8.48 -6.87 -1.53
CA GLY A 30 8.25 -5.98 -0.40
C GLY A 30 7.02 -5.10 -0.52
N ILE A 31 6.82 -4.25 0.49
CA ILE A 31 5.85 -3.16 0.49
C ILE A 31 6.62 -1.85 0.59
N ILE A 32 6.40 -0.96 -0.37
CA ILE A 32 7.02 0.36 -0.38
C ILE A 32 5.99 1.38 0.12
N LEU A 33 6.33 2.07 1.21
CA LEU A 33 5.56 3.21 1.72
C LEU A 33 6.26 4.50 1.31
N GLU A 34 5.79 5.12 0.23
CA GLU A 34 6.30 6.39 -0.25
C GLU A 34 5.64 7.56 0.50
N LYS A 35 6.43 8.53 0.96
CA LYS A 35 5.93 9.87 1.31
C LYS A 35 5.85 10.69 0.03
N PHE A 36 4.69 10.65 -0.59
CA PHE A 36 4.46 11.26 -1.91
C PHE A 36 4.47 12.79 -1.84
N TYR A 37 3.78 13.39 -0.85
CA TYR A 37 3.65 14.83 -0.70
C TYR A 37 3.46 15.23 0.77
N ILE A 38 3.85 16.46 1.11
CA ILE A 38 3.56 17.09 2.40
C ILE A 38 2.80 18.39 2.11
N SER A 39 1.55 18.47 2.58
CA SER A 39 0.69 19.61 2.33
C SER A 39 1.21 20.90 2.94
N THR A 40 0.96 22.00 2.24
CA THR A 40 1.24 23.37 2.67
C THR A 40 -0.07 24.13 2.94
N LYS A 41 0.01 25.36 3.41
CA LYS A 41 -1.16 26.23 3.57
C LYS A 41 -1.81 26.58 2.24
N GLU A 42 -1.03 26.67 1.19
CA GLU A 42 -1.45 27.02 -0.15
C GLU A 42 -2.28 25.93 -0.81
N ASP A 43 -2.06 24.67 -0.44
CA ASP A 43 -2.81 23.52 -0.97
C ASP A 43 -4.28 23.55 -0.55
N ASN A 44 -4.61 24.23 0.54
CA ASN A 44 -5.97 24.36 1.04
C ASN A 44 -6.47 25.81 1.01
N SER A 45 -6.26 26.50 -0.07
CA SER A 45 -6.66 27.91 -0.25
C SER A 45 -8.18 28.13 -0.30
N LYS A 46 -8.96 27.06 -0.54
CA LYS A 46 -10.43 27.09 -0.61
C LYS A 46 -11.02 25.91 0.17
N PRO A 47 -10.95 25.93 1.51
CA PRO A 47 -11.40 24.80 2.34
C PRO A 47 -12.89 24.50 2.21
N GLU A 48 -13.70 25.50 1.84
CA GLU A 48 -15.14 25.33 1.56
C GLU A 48 -15.45 24.44 0.37
N LEU A 49 -14.50 24.31 -0.58
CA LEU A 49 -14.63 23.45 -1.74
C LEU A 49 -13.83 22.13 -1.63
N SER A 50 -12.72 22.18 -0.91
CA SER A 50 -11.79 21.05 -0.85
C SER A 50 -11.88 20.25 0.46
N GLY A 51 -12.55 20.77 1.49
CA GLY A 51 -12.57 20.16 2.81
C GLY A 51 -11.35 20.54 3.65
N HIS A 52 -11.19 19.89 4.80
CA HIS A 52 -10.13 20.22 5.75
C HIS A 52 -8.86 19.43 5.46
N LEU A 53 -7.90 20.07 4.82
CA LEU A 53 -6.54 19.58 4.64
C LEU A 53 -5.60 20.38 5.56
N ALA A 54 -5.14 19.77 6.64
CA ALA A 54 -4.22 20.43 7.56
C ALA A 54 -2.84 20.60 6.91
N PRO A 55 -2.20 21.78 7.01
CA PRO A 55 -0.81 21.95 6.61
C PRO A 55 0.11 20.98 7.35
N GLY A 56 1.03 20.33 6.63
CA GLY A 56 1.90 19.29 7.17
C GLY A 56 1.30 17.88 7.11
N SER A 57 0.07 17.71 6.57
CA SER A 57 -0.46 16.39 6.25
C SER A 57 0.45 15.68 5.25
N ILE A 58 0.68 14.40 5.47
CA ILE A 58 1.50 13.58 4.58
C ILE A 58 0.59 12.74 3.70
N THR A 59 0.77 12.84 2.40
CA THR A 59 0.21 11.90 1.44
C THR A 59 1.15 10.72 1.33
N TYR A 60 0.67 9.56 1.74
CA TYR A 60 1.37 8.29 1.61
C TYR A 60 0.84 7.53 0.40
N ARG A 61 1.73 6.88 -0.34
CA ARG A 61 1.39 5.89 -1.35
C ARG A 61 1.96 4.55 -0.94
N ILE A 62 1.14 3.50 -1.04
CA ILE A 62 1.52 2.12 -0.72
C ILE A 62 1.65 1.37 -2.05
N TYR A 63 2.84 0.83 -2.29
CA TYR A 63 3.12 -0.01 -3.45
C TYR A 63 3.41 -1.44 -2.99
N VAL A 64 2.93 -2.39 -3.77
CA VAL A 64 3.34 -3.80 -3.70
C VAL A 64 4.46 -4.00 -4.71
N ASP A 65 5.64 -4.39 -4.25
CA ASP A 65 6.81 -4.67 -5.06
C ASP A 65 6.86 -6.17 -5.37
N LEU A 66 6.77 -6.52 -6.65
CA LEU A 66 6.67 -7.89 -7.12
C LEU A 66 7.81 -8.24 -8.08
N LYS A 67 8.21 -9.49 -8.05
CA LYS A 67 9.11 -10.02 -9.08
C LYS A 67 8.51 -9.86 -10.48
N PRO A 68 9.34 -9.74 -11.52
CA PRO A 68 8.88 -9.73 -12.92
C PRO A 68 7.94 -10.90 -13.24
N GLY A 69 6.85 -10.60 -13.95
CA GLY A 69 5.86 -11.60 -14.37
C GLY A 69 4.78 -11.92 -13.34
N TYR A 70 4.94 -11.53 -12.07
CA TYR A 70 3.89 -11.63 -11.05
C TYR A 70 2.88 -10.50 -11.19
N THR A 71 1.69 -10.68 -10.60
CA THR A 71 0.59 -9.70 -10.68
C THR A 71 -0.08 -9.49 -9.32
N PHE A 72 -0.46 -8.26 -9.03
CA PHE A 72 -1.35 -7.97 -7.89
C PHE A 72 -2.77 -8.38 -8.25
N GLN A 73 -3.35 -9.31 -7.50
CA GLN A 73 -4.72 -9.75 -7.67
C GLN A 73 -5.66 -9.09 -6.66
N ALA A 74 -5.28 -9.07 -5.38
CA ALA A 74 -6.10 -8.44 -4.34
C ALA A 74 -5.30 -8.08 -3.09
N ALA A 75 -5.81 -7.09 -2.36
CA ALA A 75 -5.57 -6.95 -0.93
C ALA A 75 -6.87 -7.32 -0.20
N TYR A 76 -6.80 -8.21 0.78
CA TYR A 76 -7.97 -8.87 1.35
C TYR A 76 -7.91 -8.99 2.87
N GLY A 77 -9.10 -9.07 3.48
CA GLY A 77 -9.29 -9.52 4.85
C GLY A 77 -10.10 -10.80 4.88
N ALA A 78 -9.76 -11.68 5.79
CA ALA A 78 -10.48 -12.92 6.07
C ALA A 78 -10.68 -13.09 7.59
N PRO A 79 -11.58 -13.97 8.06
CA PRO A 79 -11.90 -14.10 9.49
C PRO A 79 -10.69 -14.26 10.42
N ASN A 80 -9.61 -14.90 9.96
CA ASN A 80 -8.38 -15.11 10.74
C ASN A 80 -7.24 -14.18 10.32
N HIS A 81 -7.44 -13.35 9.30
CA HIS A 81 -6.45 -12.47 8.71
C HIS A 81 -7.07 -11.09 8.45
N GLU A 82 -7.26 -10.30 9.51
CA GLU A 82 -7.71 -8.91 9.36
C GLU A 82 -6.69 -8.16 8.49
N LEU A 83 -7.19 -7.40 7.50
CA LEU A 83 -6.45 -6.36 6.85
C LEU A 83 -6.88 -5.02 7.45
N TYR A 84 -5.93 -4.14 7.77
CA TYR A 84 -6.26 -2.77 8.10
C TYR A 84 -5.23 -1.77 7.59
N ILE A 85 -5.71 -0.54 7.35
CA ILE A 85 -4.89 0.66 7.21
C ILE A 85 -5.54 1.72 8.12
N LYS A 86 -4.80 2.21 9.11
CA LYS A 86 -5.30 3.10 10.16
C LYS A 86 -4.40 4.32 10.32
N SER A 87 -5.00 5.44 10.66
CA SER A 87 -4.28 6.64 11.09
C SER A 87 -4.78 7.10 12.46
N THR A 88 -3.94 7.81 13.21
CA THR A 88 -4.39 8.46 14.46
C THR A 88 -5.35 9.62 14.23
N ASN A 89 -5.34 10.20 13.02
CA ASN A 89 -6.23 11.28 12.58
C ASN A 89 -6.97 10.87 11.31
N LEU A 90 -7.99 11.64 10.92
CA LEU A 90 -8.80 11.35 9.75
C LEU A 90 -7.95 11.32 8.47
N PHE A 91 -8.36 10.50 7.52
CA PHE A 91 -7.89 10.60 6.15
C PHE A 91 -8.54 11.81 5.47
N TYR A 92 -7.75 12.54 4.73
CA TYR A 92 -8.25 13.63 3.91
C TYR A 92 -9.01 13.10 2.69
N ASN A 93 -10.24 13.57 2.53
CA ASN A 93 -11.06 13.34 1.34
C ASN A 93 -11.52 14.69 0.79
N HIS A 94 -11.31 14.90 -0.50
CA HIS A 94 -11.70 16.14 -1.17
C HIS A 94 -13.20 16.20 -1.34
N VAL A 95 -13.86 17.24 -0.79
CA VAL A 95 -15.32 17.33 -0.71
C VAL A 95 -16.00 17.29 -2.09
N GLU A 96 -15.46 18.01 -3.08
CA GLU A 96 -16.09 18.13 -4.40
C GLU A 96 -15.67 17.01 -5.37
N TYR A 97 -14.40 16.58 -5.32
CA TYR A 97 -13.81 15.68 -6.31
C TYR A 97 -13.25 14.38 -5.71
N GLY A 98 -13.36 14.18 -4.41
CA GLY A 98 -12.89 12.96 -3.78
C GLY A 98 -13.62 11.71 -4.28
N ALA A 99 -12.93 10.58 -4.28
CA ALA A 99 -13.48 9.32 -4.72
C ALA A 99 -12.78 8.13 -4.06
N GLU A 100 -13.44 6.98 -4.06
CA GLU A 100 -12.93 5.73 -3.48
C GLU A 100 -11.74 5.17 -4.25
N TYR A 101 -11.58 5.55 -5.52
CA TYR A 101 -10.45 5.17 -6.37
C TYR A 101 -10.13 6.26 -7.41
N PRO A 102 -8.86 6.39 -7.81
CA PRO A 102 -8.34 7.58 -8.49
C PRO A 102 -8.93 7.82 -9.89
N ASN A 103 -9.36 6.77 -10.57
CA ASN A 103 -9.91 6.88 -11.93
C ASN A 103 -11.25 7.63 -11.99
N ARG A 104 -11.94 7.82 -10.83
CA ARG A 104 -13.15 8.64 -10.73
C ARG A 104 -12.87 10.12 -10.53
N ILE A 105 -11.64 10.48 -10.17
CA ILE A 105 -11.23 11.87 -10.00
C ILE A 105 -10.83 12.39 -11.37
N PRO A 106 -11.53 13.43 -11.91
CA PRO A 106 -11.21 13.93 -13.23
C PRO A 106 -9.79 14.52 -13.28
N LEU A 107 -8.97 14.09 -14.24
CA LEU A 107 -7.57 14.52 -14.37
C LEU A 107 -7.42 16.05 -14.46
N ARG A 108 -8.40 16.75 -15.08
CA ARG A 108 -8.45 18.23 -15.14
C ARG A 108 -8.47 18.91 -13.77
N THR A 109 -8.88 18.21 -12.71
CA THR A 109 -8.91 18.75 -11.34
C THR A 109 -7.57 18.62 -10.63
N TYR A 110 -6.66 17.81 -11.16
CA TYR A 110 -5.34 17.57 -10.57
C TYR A 110 -4.42 18.78 -10.61
N SER A 111 -4.68 19.77 -11.45
CA SER A 111 -4.00 21.07 -11.37
C SER A 111 -4.29 21.83 -10.06
N ARG A 112 -5.31 21.39 -9.32
CA ARG A 112 -5.60 21.83 -7.95
C ARG A 112 -4.97 20.80 -7.00
N ASN A 113 -3.83 21.12 -6.41
CA ASN A 113 -3.07 20.18 -5.59
C ASN A 113 -3.91 19.41 -4.57
N SER A 114 -4.90 20.07 -3.95
CA SER A 114 -5.75 19.43 -2.94
C SER A 114 -6.54 18.23 -3.47
N SER A 115 -7.04 18.24 -4.71
CA SER A 115 -7.75 17.08 -5.28
C SER A 115 -6.81 15.90 -5.58
N ARG A 116 -5.53 16.17 -5.88
CA ARG A 116 -4.51 15.13 -6.02
C ARG A 116 -4.15 14.44 -4.71
N LEU A 117 -4.41 15.11 -3.59
CA LEU A 117 -4.08 14.61 -2.26
C LEU A 117 -5.21 13.80 -1.62
N ASP A 118 -6.28 13.56 -2.36
CA ASP A 118 -7.41 12.72 -1.93
C ASP A 118 -6.97 11.31 -1.53
N SER A 119 -7.69 10.72 -0.58
CA SER A 119 -7.40 9.36 -0.10
C SER A 119 -8.26 8.33 -0.82
N TRP A 120 -7.62 7.29 -1.35
CA TRP A 120 -8.29 6.27 -2.16
C TRP A 120 -7.52 4.93 -2.20
N LEU A 121 -8.20 3.88 -2.67
CA LEU A 121 -7.61 2.57 -2.95
C LEU A 121 -7.45 2.36 -4.46
N SER A 122 -6.49 1.53 -4.85
CA SER A 122 -6.16 1.31 -6.25
C SER A 122 -5.75 -0.13 -6.54
N ALA A 123 -5.67 -0.45 -7.83
CA ALA A 123 -5.08 -1.65 -8.38
C ALA A 123 -4.10 -1.26 -9.51
N GLY A 124 -3.20 -0.32 -9.21
CA GLY A 124 -2.18 0.18 -10.14
C GLY A 124 -2.43 1.60 -10.65
N GLY A 125 -3.68 2.05 -10.74
CA GLY A 125 -4.01 3.40 -11.23
C GLY A 125 -3.67 4.51 -10.23
N ALA A 126 -3.37 5.70 -10.74
CA ALA A 126 -3.22 6.94 -9.98
C ALA A 126 -4.09 8.08 -10.55
N GLY A 127 -4.88 7.80 -11.58
CA GLY A 127 -5.78 8.70 -12.24
C GLY A 127 -6.40 8.05 -13.47
N GLU A 128 -7.22 8.81 -14.19
CA GLU A 128 -7.79 8.38 -15.46
C GLU A 128 -6.66 8.16 -16.49
N ASN A 129 -6.53 6.93 -17.00
CA ASN A 129 -5.44 6.53 -17.91
C ASN A 129 -4.02 6.84 -17.40
N GLN A 130 -3.84 6.86 -16.07
CA GLN A 130 -2.57 7.11 -15.43
C GLN A 130 -2.23 5.96 -14.48
N ILE A 131 -1.09 5.27 -14.69
CA ILE A 131 -0.54 4.30 -13.76
C ILE A 131 0.32 5.01 -12.72
N GLY A 132 0.21 4.58 -11.47
CA GLY A 132 1.05 5.09 -10.40
C GLY A 132 2.48 4.58 -10.49
N VAL A 133 3.44 5.49 -10.32
CA VAL A 133 4.86 5.19 -10.22
C VAL A 133 5.47 5.92 -9.03
N LEU A 134 6.58 5.42 -8.51
CA LEU A 134 7.35 6.16 -7.52
C LEU A 134 7.87 7.46 -8.13
N LYS A 135 7.90 8.54 -7.36
CA LYS A 135 8.47 9.82 -7.82
C LYS A 135 9.92 9.66 -8.28
N SER A 136 10.68 8.75 -7.66
CA SER A 136 12.04 8.44 -8.08
C SER A 136 12.15 7.77 -9.45
N GLU A 137 11.09 7.13 -9.90
CA GLU A 137 11.03 6.42 -11.19
C GLU A 137 10.32 7.22 -12.28
N ASP A 138 9.55 8.25 -11.87
CA ASP A 138 8.81 9.12 -12.76
C ASP A 138 9.69 10.22 -13.36
N ASP A 139 10.60 10.74 -12.55
CA ASP A 139 11.34 11.93 -12.92
C ASP A 139 12.45 11.65 -13.94
N THR A 140 12.20 12.04 -15.17
CA THR A 140 13.19 12.03 -16.25
C THR A 140 14.38 12.96 -16.00
N LEU A 141 14.25 13.93 -15.10
CA LEU A 141 15.31 14.87 -14.74
C LEU A 141 16.26 14.37 -13.65
N ASN A 142 16.00 13.18 -13.08
CA ASN A 142 16.80 12.59 -11.99
C ASN A 142 16.93 13.46 -10.73
N VAL A 143 15.98 14.36 -10.49
CA VAL A 143 16.02 15.32 -9.38
C VAL A 143 15.84 14.65 -8.03
N PHE A 144 15.26 13.45 -7.99
CA PHE A 144 14.93 12.70 -6.79
C PHE A 144 15.86 11.53 -6.48
N LYS A 145 17.10 11.55 -6.91
CA LYS A 145 18.10 10.61 -6.41
C LYS A 145 18.37 10.89 -4.93
N THR A 146 17.52 10.35 -4.06
CA THR A 146 17.78 10.36 -2.64
C THR A 146 18.23 8.98 -2.20
N THR A 147 19.20 8.95 -1.30
CA THR A 147 19.70 7.75 -0.64
C THR A 147 18.73 7.19 0.40
N GLY A 148 17.47 7.65 0.42
CA GLY A 148 16.47 7.27 1.39
C GLY A 148 15.29 6.54 0.77
N THR A 149 14.67 5.68 1.55
CA THR A 149 13.48 4.87 1.19
C THR A 149 12.25 5.74 0.86
N TYR A 150 12.27 7.04 1.20
CA TYR A 150 11.13 7.92 1.06
C TYR A 150 11.51 9.20 0.35
N LEU A 151 10.85 9.45 -0.76
CA LEU A 151 10.90 10.72 -1.45
C LEU A 151 9.93 11.70 -0.81
N THR A 152 10.33 12.92 -0.66
CA THR A 152 9.47 13.96 -0.13
C THR A 152 9.69 15.25 -0.92
N ASN A 153 8.61 15.90 -1.29
CA ASN A 153 8.63 17.23 -1.88
C ASN A 153 8.89 18.34 -0.84
N HIS A 154 9.01 17.98 0.43
CA HIS A 154 9.17 18.95 1.53
C HIS A 154 10.52 19.64 1.55
N SER A 155 11.48 19.23 0.78
CA SER A 155 12.75 19.91 0.69
C SER A 155 12.62 21.21 -0.10
N LYS A 156 12.40 22.32 0.60
CA LYS A 156 12.49 23.68 0.01
C LYS A 156 13.82 23.91 -0.72
N LYS A 157 14.85 23.15 -0.40
CA LYS A 157 16.15 23.19 -1.07
C LYS A 157 16.08 22.67 -2.51
N MET A 158 15.10 21.83 -2.83
CA MET A 158 14.99 21.23 -4.15
C MET A 158 14.06 22.05 -5.07
N GLY A 159 13.26 22.96 -4.53
CA GLY A 159 12.41 23.87 -5.33
C GLY A 159 11.35 23.18 -6.16
N ILE A 160 11.03 21.91 -5.86
CA ILE A 160 10.16 21.09 -6.69
C ILE A 160 8.76 21.11 -6.10
N SER A 161 7.81 21.59 -6.89
CA SER A 161 6.39 21.52 -6.60
C SER A 161 5.80 20.21 -7.12
N LEU A 162 4.61 19.86 -6.62
CA LEU A 162 3.83 18.75 -7.12
C LEU A 162 3.22 19.12 -8.48
N GLU A 163 3.69 18.49 -9.54
CA GLU A 163 3.12 18.67 -10.89
C GLU A 163 1.92 17.76 -11.13
N VAL A 164 1.10 18.06 -12.15
CA VAL A 164 -0.13 17.30 -12.45
C VAL A 164 0.15 15.82 -12.69
N VAL A 165 1.21 15.52 -13.40
CA VAL A 165 1.59 14.13 -13.77
C VAL A 165 2.64 13.51 -12.84
N ASP A 166 3.03 14.22 -11.80
CA ASP A 166 4.05 13.77 -10.86
C ASP A 166 3.63 12.46 -10.16
N GLY A 167 4.50 11.44 -10.18
CA GLY A 167 4.21 10.09 -9.70
C GLY A 167 3.20 9.31 -10.54
N MET A 168 3.07 9.63 -11.82
CA MET A 168 2.15 8.99 -12.76
C MET A 168 2.76 8.92 -14.15
N LYS A 169 2.45 7.83 -14.88
CA LYS A 169 2.75 7.68 -16.32
C LYS A 169 1.48 7.33 -17.08
N GLU A 170 1.38 7.79 -18.32
CA GLU A 170 0.25 7.46 -19.17
C GLU A 170 0.21 5.96 -19.46
N LYS A 171 -0.92 5.34 -19.22
CA LYS A 171 -1.18 3.92 -19.54
C LYS A 171 -2.67 3.71 -19.77
N TYR A 172 -3.01 3.29 -20.98
CA TYR A 172 -4.38 2.96 -21.34
C TYR A 172 -4.78 1.56 -20.87
N ASN A 173 -6.08 1.32 -20.79
CA ASN A 173 -6.67 0.03 -20.38
C ASN A 173 -6.22 -0.44 -18.97
N LEU A 174 -6.10 0.50 -18.05
CA LEU A 174 -5.86 0.17 -16.64
C LEU A 174 -7.05 -0.57 -16.05
N THR A 175 -6.76 -1.56 -15.22
CA THR A 175 -7.77 -2.23 -14.42
C THR A 175 -8.20 -1.32 -13.27
N PHE A 176 -9.51 -1.14 -13.12
CA PHE A 176 -10.07 -0.46 -11.95
C PHE A 176 -10.14 -1.42 -10.76
N PRO A 177 -9.97 -0.93 -9.53
CA PRO A 177 -10.21 -1.78 -8.38
C PRO A 177 -11.70 -2.15 -8.29
N THR A 178 -11.96 -3.41 -8.00
CA THR A 178 -13.28 -3.91 -7.66
C THR A 178 -13.32 -4.14 -6.16
N PHE A 179 -14.39 -3.66 -5.51
CA PHE A 179 -14.58 -3.78 -4.07
C PHE A 179 -15.58 -4.90 -3.77
N TYR A 180 -15.15 -5.87 -2.97
CA TYR A 180 -15.96 -6.99 -2.54
C TYR A 180 -16.20 -6.90 -1.03
N GLN A 181 -17.45 -6.86 -0.60
CA GLN A 181 -17.87 -6.75 0.81
C GLN A 181 -17.20 -5.61 1.59
N MET A 182 -16.99 -4.48 0.93
CA MET A 182 -16.35 -3.28 1.50
C MET A 182 -17.27 -2.06 1.59
N ASP A 183 -18.56 -2.19 1.33
CA ASP A 183 -19.47 -1.05 1.13
C ASP A 183 -19.43 -0.01 2.27
N SER A 184 -19.37 -0.45 3.52
CA SER A 184 -19.26 0.48 4.66
C SER A 184 -17.88 1.10 4.80
N THR A 185 -16.83 0.33 4.53
CA THR A 185 -15.44 0.75 4.64
C THR A 185 -15.07 1.71 3.53
N ILE A 186 -15.48 1.41 2.29
CA ILE A 186 -15.10 2.21 1.14
C ILE A 186 -15.84 3.56 1.08
N LYS A 187 -17.07 3.62 1.58
CA LYS A 187 -17.81 4.89 1.71
C LYS A 187 -17.07 5.93 2.53
N GLY A 188 -16.24 5.49 3.47
CA GLY A 188 -15.39 6.37 4.27
C GLY A 188 -14.28 7.07 3.48
N LEU A 189 -13.99 6.64 2.26
CA LEU A 189 -13.04 7.28 1.33
C LEU A 189 -13.75 8.12 0.25
N GLY A 190 -15.08 8.16 0.25
CA GLY A 190 -15.82 9.05 -0.64
C GLY A 190 -15.93 10.46 -0.09
N THR A 191 -16.56 11.35 -0.88
CA THR A 191 -16.69 12.78 -0.58
C THR A 191 -17.49 13.12 0.70
N ILE A 192 -18.26 12.18 1.25
CA ILE A 192 -19.31 12.46 2.24
C ILE A 192 -18.93 12.04 3.67
N THR A 193 -18.06 11.07 3.82
CA THR A 193 -17.74 10.50 5.13
C THR A 193 -16.27 10.58 5.47
N ASN A 194 -15.97 10.91 6.71
CA ASN A 194 -14.62 10.98 7.22
C ASN A 194 -14.27 9.67 7.95
N THR A 195 -13.17 9.03 7.59
CA THR A 195 -12.65 7.87 8.29
C THR A 195 -11.16 8.03 8.56
N ASN A 196 -10.69 7.37 9.60
CA ASN A 196 -9.27 7.18 9.88
C ASN A 196 -8.86 5.71 9.79
N THR A 197 -9.80 4.84 9.38
CA THR A 197 -9.60 3.39 9.41
C THR A 197 -10.26 2.74 8.20
N ILE A 198 -9.48 1.93 7.51
CA ILE A 198 -9.92 0.93 6.56
C ILE A 198 -9.66 -0.40 7.25
N SER A 199 -10.70 -1.17 7.57
CA SER A 199 -10.57 -2.49 8.22
C SER A 199 -11.46 -3.50 7.50
N ILE A 200 -10.90 -4.64 7.17
CA ILE A 200 -11.53 -5.69 6.38
C ILE A 200 -11.29 -7.04 7.06
N ASN A 201 -12.38 -7.70 7.46
CA ASN A 201 -12.35 -9.04 8.05
C ASN A 201 -12.93 -10.11 7.13
N ASN A 202 -13.67 -9.70 6.09
CA ASN A 202 -14.24 -10.57 5.07
C ASN A 202 -14.55 -9.73 3.84
N GLY A 203 -13.55 -9.51 3.00
CA GLY A 203 -13.68 -8.66 1.83
C GLY A 203 -12.35 -8.37 1.17
N ALA A 204 -12.37 -7.60 0.10
CA ALA A 204 -11.17 -7.27 -0.65
C ALA A 204 -11.37 -6.07 -1.57
N TRP A 205 -10.26 -5.37 -1.92
CA TRP A 205 -10.19 -4.67 -3.18
C TRP A 205 -9.24 -5.41 -4.11
N ALA A 206 -9.65 -5.60 -5.34
CA ALA A 206 -9.03 -6.52 -6.26
C ALA A 206 -8.85 -5.92 -7.67
N SER A 207 -7.82 -6.38 -8.36
CA SER A 207 -7.68 -6.21 -9.81
C SER A 207 -8.35 -7.38 -10.51
N MET A 208 -9.30 -7.08 -11.39
CA MET A 208 -10.04 -8.12 -12.13
C MET A 208 -9.17 -8.76 -13.23
N GLY A 209 -9.57 -9.95 -13.65
CA GLY A 209 -8.92 -10.70 -14.72
C GLY A 209 -7.59 -11.30 -14.28
N LYS A 210 -6.52 -10.98 -15.02
CA LYS A 210 -5.18 -11.54 -14.76
C LYS A 210 -4.41 -10.84 -13.62
N GLY A 211 -5.00 -9.83 -12.99
CA GLY A 211 -4.33 -8.97 -12.02
C GLY A 211 -3.62 -7.78 -12.68
N SER A 212 -3.00 -6.94 -11.86
CA SER A 212 -2.27 -5.74 -12.28
C SER A 212 -0.77 -5.93 -12.18
N GLN A 213 -0.05 -5.25 -13.07
CA GLN A 213 1.41 -5.10 -13.04
C GLN A 213 1.78 -3.63 -12.97
N GLY A 214 2.98 -3.34 -12.53
CA GLY A 214 3.56 -2.01 -12.50
C GLY A 214 3.70 -1.36 -13.89
N ALA A 215 4.18 -0.13 -13.90
CA ALA A 215 4.44 0.61 -15.14
C ALA A 215 5.61 0.00 -15.92
N ASP A 216 6.61 -0.50 -15.21
CA ASP A 216 7.77 -1.21 -15.73
C ASP A 216 7.67 -2.70 -15.34
N SER A 217 7.84 -3.59 -16.29
CA SER A 217 7.77 -5.04 -16.07
C SER A 217 8.97 -5.60 -15.30
N LEU A 218 10.09 -4.89 -15.26
CA LEU A 218 11.28 -5.28 -14.48
C LEU A 218 11.20 -4.75 -13.06
N SER A 219 10.68 -3.54 -12.88
CA SER A 219 10.47 -2.88 -11.59
C SER A 219 8.99 -2.93 -11.20
N ASN A 220 8.42 -4.08 -11.11
CA ASN A 220 6.99 -4.40 -11.04
C ASN A 220 6.29 -3.89 -9.75
N LYS A 221 6.23 -2.57 -9.58
CA LYS A 221 5.65 -1.89 -8.42
C LYS A 221 4.23 -1.44 -8.70
N ILE A 222 3.29 -1.94 -7.94
CA ILE A 222 1.86 -1.72 -8.13
C ILE A 222 1.32 -0.82 -7.02
N LEU A 223 0.82 0.36 -7.36
CA LEU A 223 0.18 1.28 -6.43
C LEU A 223 -1.17 0.73 -5.97
N ILE A 224 -1.33 0.48 -4.68
CA ILE A 224 -2.56 -0.11 -4.13
C ILE A 224 -3.38 0.84 -3.24
N ALA A 225 -2.77 1.91 -2.74
CA ALA A 225 -3.47 2.93 -1.95
C ALA A 225 -2.72 4.27 -1.96
N GLN A 226 -3.47 5.35 -1.86
CA GLN A 226 -2.99 6.67 -1.48
C GLN A 226 -3.81 7.17 -0.28
N LEU A 227 -3.14 7.67 0.75
CA LEU A 227 -3.77 8.11 1.99
C LEU A 227 -3.09 9.36 2.51
N THR A 228 -3.87 10.42 2.68
CA THR A 228 -3.37 11.70 3.19
C THR A 228 -3.87 11.92 4.61
N THR A 229 -2.98 12.17 5.54
CA THR A 229 -3.29 12.40 6.94
C THR A 229 -2.19 13.20 7.65
N ASP A 230 -2.56 13.95 8.66
CA ASP A 230 -1.64 14.56 9.62
C ASP A 230 -1.33 13.65 10.82
N GLY A 231 -1.97 12.47 10.85
CA GLY A 231 -1.77 11.43 11.86
C GLY A 231 -0.61 10.48 11.56
N LYS A 232 -0.42 9.52 12.47
CA LYS A 232 0.51 8.39 12.29
C LYS A 232 -0.21 7.28 11.54
N LEU A 233 0.34 6.89 10.40
CA LEU A 233 -0.18 5.78 9.60
C LEU A 233 0.34 4.44 10.14
N SER A 234 -0.52 3.44 10.16
CA SER A 234 -0.17 2.04 10.38
C SER A 234 -0.95 1.15 9.44
N TYR A 235 -0.38 0.03 9.04
CA TYR A 235 -1.09 -0.94 8.23
C TYR A 235 -0.70 -2.38 8.57
N GLN A 236 -1.61 -3.27 8.27
CA GLN A 236 -1.46 -4.71 8.20
C GLN A 236 -2.14 -5.17 6.93
N LEU A 237 -1.38 -5.74 6.01
CA LEU A 237 -1.85 -6.12 4.68
C LEU A 237 -1.84 -7.64 4.51
N ASN A 238 -2.86 -8.17 3.83
CA ASN A 238 -2.82 -9.51 3.28
C ASN A 238 -3.05 -9.40 1.77
N LEU A 239 -2.28 -10.15 0.99
CA LEU A 239 -2.21 -9.99 -0.45
C LEU A 239 -2.44 -11.33 -1.16
N LEU A 240 -3.17 -11.29 -2.25
CA LEU A 240 -3.26 -12.35 -3.24
C LEU A 240 -2.44 -11.93 -4.47
N ILE A 241 -1.44 -12.72 -4.81
CA ILE A 241 -0.49 -12.44 -5.87
C ILE A 241 -0.54 -13.56 -6.91
N GLY A 242 -0.78 -13.19 -8.17
CA GLY A 242 -0.77 -14.13 -9.28
C GLY A 242 0.65 -14.47 -9.72
N THR A 243 0.90 -15.74 -9.94
CA THR A 243 2.19 -16.25 -10.40
C THR A 243 2.25 -16.30 -11.93
N PRO A 244 3.45 -16.34 -12.54
CA PRO A 244 3.60 -16.43 -14.00
C PRO A 244 2.99 -17.70 -14.60
N ASP A 245 2.87 -18.79 -13.83
CA ASP A 245 2.26 -20.07 -14.25
C ASP A 245 0.72 -20.11 -14.06
N GLY A 246 0.12 -18.97 -13.68
CA GLY A 246 -1.34 -18.81 -13.56
C GLY A 246 -1.93 -19.28 -12.23
N LYS A 247 -1.10 -19.60 -11.23
CA LYS A 247 -1.54 -19.88 -9.86
C LYS A 247 -1.61 -18.59 -9.05
N SER A 248 -1.88 -18.72 -7.75
CA SER A 248 -1.88 -17.60 -6.81
C SER A 248 -1.14 -17.96 -5.53
N GLU A 249 -0.41 -16.99 -5.00
CA GLU A 249 0.24 -17.01 -3.71
C GLU A 249 -0.54 -16.14 -2.73
N LYS A 250 -0.79 -16.65 -1.53
CA LYS A 250 -1.44 -15.91 -0.45
C LYS A 250 -0.37 -15.44 0.52
N TYR A 251 -0.29 -14.14 0.72
CA TYR A 251 0.57 -13.51 1.72
C TYR A 251 -0.27 -12.96 2.84
N VAL A 252 0.05 -13.31 4.08
CA VAL A 252 -0.64 -12.86 5.29
C VAL A 252 0.34 -12.22 6.27
N ALA A 253 -0.09 -11.14 6.92
CA ALA A 253 0.78 -10.42 7.86
C ALA A 253 1.06 -11.23 9.14
N ASN A 254 0.08 -12.00 9.59
CA ASN A 254 0.15 -12.74 10.85
C ASN A 254 -0.46 -14.14 10.73
N ASN A 255 0.06 -15.06 11.56
CA ASN A 255 -0.48 -16.41 11.76
C ASN A 255 -0.70 -17.19 10.45
N PRO A 256 0.33 -17.31 9.58
CA PRO A 256 0.18 -18.06 8.34
C PRO A 256 -0.16 -19.53 8.62
N ILE A 257 -1.07 -20.08 7.83
CA ILE A 257 -1.37 -21.50 7.81
C ILE A 257 -0.66 -22.18 6.62
N GLU A 258 -0.80 -23.49 6.51
CA GLU A 258 -0.21 -24.26 5.39
C GLU A 258 -0.63 -23.69 4.03
N GLY A 259 0.32 -23.44 3.15
CA GLY A 259 0.12 -22.83 1.83
C GLY A 259 0.05 -21.30 1.83
N GLU A 260 0.25 -20.65 2.96
CA GLU A 260 0.36 -19.21 3.08
C GLU A 260 1.81 -18.77 3.34
N PHE A 261 2.14 -17.59 2.83
CA PHE A 261 3.43 -16.95 3.00
C PHE A 261 3.31 -15.75 3.93
N THR A 262 4.41 -15.32 4.49
CA THR A 262 4.49 -14.05 5.22
C THR A 262 5.67 -13.22 4.73
N HIS A 263 5.59 -11.90 4.93
CA HIS A 263 6.67 -10.96 4.63
C HIS A 263 6.70 -9.88 5.72
N PRO A 264 7.88 -9.46 6.21
CA PRO A 264 7.97 -8.48 7.30
C PRO A 264 7.32 -7.14 6.97
N ASP A 265 7.34 -6.73 5.71
CA ASP A 265 6.79 -5.44 5.27
C ASP A 265 5.26 -5.42 5.18
N LEU A 266 4.57 -6.57 5.35
CA LEU A 266 3.11 -6.60 5.41
C LEU A 266 2.54 -5.91 6.65
N TYR A 267 3.38 -5.53 7.58
CA TYR A 267 3.02 -4.78 8.78
C TYR A 267 3.94 -3.58 8.96
N SER A 268 3.39 -2.40 9.21
CA SER A 268 4.17 -1.20 9.50
C SER A 268 3.44 -0.19 10.38
N ILE A 269 4.24 0.57 11.15
CA ILE A 269 3.80 1.76 11.89
C ILE A 269 4.78 2.88 11.57
N THR A 270 4.28 3.99 11.01
CA THR A 270 5.13 5.15 10.71
C THR A 270 5.60 5.80 12.01
N LYS A 271 6.90 6.08 12.08
CA LYS A 271 7.44 6.98 13.10
C LYS A 271 7.20 8.42 12.62
N LYS A 272 6.74 9.29 13.51
CA LYS A 272 6.60 10.72 13.22
C LYS A 272 7.96 11.37 13.07
#